data_37692e0cfe2392604bde42793f4aa9ad
#
_entry.id   37692e0cfe2392604bde42793f4aa9ad
#
_cell.length_a   1.000
_cell.length_b   1.000
_cell.length_c   1.000
_cell.angle_alpha   90.00
_cell.angle_beta   90.00
_cell.angle_gamma   90.00
#
_symmetry.space_group_name_H-M   'P 1'
#
loop_
_entity.id
_entity.type
_entity.pdbx_description
1 polymer ?
#
loop_
_entity_poly.entity_id
_entity_poly.type
_entity_poly.pdbx_seq_one_letter_code
_entity_poly.pdbx_strand_id
1 'polypeptide(L)'
;MKTLTCDDYDPNSLTVEVALQRIDRDLQPIVGEEQVAIRSALDRILAENIFSPVNVPPHNKSAMDGYAVLGTDLPTEGKVQLAIVGTSWAGKPYTNPITTGQCARIFTGAVMPIGTDTVIMQEQVERQGEMITLSAGHRIGQHVCLIGEDLQTDQLVLVTGKKLLPADIGLLASLGIPEVKVKRRLRVAFFSTGDELCSLGEVLQPGQIYDSNRYTLYALLNRLGVDMIDMGVVRDNPQAVETALLSAALTSDVIVTSGGVSVGDADYVTETLRRLGEINFWKIAMKPGKPLTFGKIKAVSFFGLPGNPVSAMVTFYQFVQPALQRMMGQNKSTPLQIKVPCVSPLKKRPGRIEFQRGILEPDEQGRLVVRTTGKQGSALLSSMSQANCFIILPIDCGEVTVETEVLVEPFASLI
;
A
#
# COMPACT_ATOMS: atom_id res chain seq x y z
N MET A 1 -40.18 -27.56 1.56
CA MET A 1 -39.06 -26.58 1.60
C MET A 1 -38.01 -27.01 0.58
N LYS A 2 -37.73 -26.23 -0.46
CA LYS A 2 -36.57 -26.50 -1.34
C LYS A 2 -35.31 -26.34 -0.51
N THR A 3 -34.51 -27.37 -0.41
CA THR A 3 -33.16 -27.29 0.18
C THR A 3 -32.34 -26.31 -0.67
N LEU A 4 -32.02 -25.15 -0.12
CA LEU A 4 -31.15 -24.16 -0.79
C LEU A 4 -29.78 -24.79 -0.99
N THR A 5 -29.33 -24.87 -2.23
CA THR A 5 -27.95 -25.31 -2.56
C THR A 5 -26.97 -24.20 -2.23
N CYS A 6 -25.67 -24.52 -2.16
CA CYS A 6 -24.61 -23.51 -1.94
C CYS A 6 -24.61 -22.39 -2.98
N ASP A 7 -25.28 -22.57 -4.12
CA ASP A 7 -25.40 -21.62 -5.21
C ASP A 7 -26.65 -20.74 -5.15
N ASP A 8 -27.59 -20.99 -4.22
CA ASP A 8 -28.81 -20.19 -4.13
C ASP A 8 -28.56 -18.90 -3.34
N TYR A 9 -29.19 -17.82 -3.81
CA TYR A 9 -29.22 -16.53 -3.13
C TYR A 9 -30.03 -16.64 -1.83
N ASP A 10 -29.44 -16.20 -0.72
CA ASP A 10 -30.11 -16.08 0.58
C ASP A 10 -30.43 -14.58 0.80
N PRO A 11 -31.70 -14.16 0.78
CA PRO A 11 -32.09 -12.76 0.94
C PRO A 11 -31.68 -12.15 2.29
N ASN A 12 -31.34 -12.98 3.29
CA ASN A 12 -30.85 -12.53 4.59
C ASN A 12 -29.31 -12.32 4.60
N SER A 13 -28.62 -12.56 3.49
CA SER A 13 -27.18 -12.32 3.39
C SER A 13 -26.88 -10.81 3.38
N LEU A 14 -25.82 -10.42 4.08
CA LEU A 14 -25.32 -9.04 4.03
C LEU A 14 -24.59 -8.79 2.69
N THR A 15 -24.67 -7.58 2.18
CA THR A 15 -23.75 -7.17 1.10
C THR A 15 -22.34 -6.96 1.65
N VAL A 16 -21.33 -6.96 0.77
CA VAL A 16 -19.95 -6.69 1.15
C VAL A 16 -19.81 -5.33 1.82
N GLU A 17 -20.47 -4.31 1.28
CA GLU A 17 -20.43 -2.94 1.79
C GLU A 17 -21.02 -2.84 3.21
N VAL A 18 -22.16 -3.48 3.46
CA VAL A 18 -22.81 -3.48 4.80
C VAL A 18 -21.94 -4.22 5.82
N ALA A 19 -21.30 -5.33 5.42
CA ALA A 19 -20.39 -6.05 6.29
C ALA A 19 -19.16 -5.21 6.63
N LEU A 20 -18.55 -4.56 5.65
CA LEU A 20 -17.41 -3.64 5.85
C LEU A 20 -17.78 -2.48 6.80
N GLN A 21 -18.94 -1.86 6.61
CA GLN A 21 -19.41 -0.78 7.49
C GLN A 21 -19.60 -1.24 8.94
N ARG A 22 -20.12 -2.47 9.17
CA ARG A 22 -20.25 -3.03 10.51
C ARG A 22 -18.90 -3.31 11.14
N ILE A 23 -17.97 -3.88 10.39
CA ILE A 23 -16.58 -4.13 10.86
C ILE A 23 -15.92 -2.79 11.22
N ASP A 24 -15.96 -1.79 10.32
CA ASP A 24 -15.31 -0.50 10.51
C ASP A 24 -15.83 0.25 11.76
N ARG A 25 -17.12 0.15 12.04
CA ARG A 25 -17.75 0.75 13.23
C ARG A 25 -17.22 0.16 14.54
N ASP A 26 -16.96 -1.15 14.57
CA ASP A 26 -16.59 -1.88 15.78
C ASP A 26 -15.07 -1.90 16.03
N LEU A 27 -14.27 -1.43 15.06
CA LEU A 27 -12.83 -1.37 15.15
C LEU A 27 -12.33 -0.01 15.63
N GLN A 28 -11.25 -0.05 16.41
CA GLN A 28 -10.50 1.13 16.82
C GLN A 28 -9.01 0.95 16.45
N PRO A 29 -8.32 2.03 16.06
CA PRO A 29 -6.86 1.99 15.91
C PRO A 29 -6.21 1.57 17.22
N ILE A 30 -5.13 0.79 17.13
CA ILE A 30 -4.35 0.39 18.30
C ILE A 30 -3.66 1.59 18.93
N VAL A 31 -3.51 1.53 20.25
CA VAL A 31 -2.74 2.51 21.00
C VAL A 31 -1.29 2.07 21.06
N GLY A 32 -0.38 3.04 20.97
CA GLY A 32 1.06 2.84 21.11
C GLY A 32 1.83 3.32 19.88
N GLU A 33 2.97 3.94 20.16
CA GLU A 33 3.85 4.55 19.18
C GLU A 33 5.29 4.16 19.49
N GLU A 34 6.13 4.16 18.47
CA GLU A 34 7.55 3.83 18.56
C GLU A 34 8.36 4.91 17.86
N GLN A 35 9.47 5.32 18.46
CA GLN A 35 10.47 6.13 17.78
C GLN A 35 11.42 5.19 17.03
N VAL A 36 11.54 5.38 15.72
CA VAL A 36 12.40 4.52 14.90
C VAL A 36 13.28 5.35 13.96
N ALA A 37 14.49 4.87 13.72
CA ALA A 37 15.34 5.44 12.68
C ALA A 37 14.65 5.34 11.30
N ILE A 38 14.82 6.35 10.43
CA ILE A 38 14.14 6.38 9.12
C ILE A 38 14.45 5.14 8.26
N ARG A 39 15.63 4.51 8.41
CA ARG A 39 15.98 3.24 7.74
C ARG A 39 15.07 2.07 8.14
N SER A 40 14.47 2.12 9.33
CA SER A 40 13.54 1.11 9.85
C SER A 40 12.07 1.53 9.71
N ALA A 41 11.81 2.70 9.11
CA ALA A 41 10.49 3.28 9.00
C ALA A 41 9.75 2.89 7.69
N LEU A 42 10.42 2.24 6.75
CA LEU A 42 9.76 1.76 5.52
C LEU A 42 8.58 0.83 5.87
N ASP A 43 7.46 1.03 5.18
CA ASP A 43 6.19 0.33 5.38
C ASP A 43 5.53 0.52 6.76
N ARG A 44 6.08 1.36 7.64
CA ARG A 44 5.46 1.72 8.92
C ARG A 44 4.40 2.81 8.72
N ILE A 45 3.46 2.90 9.64
CA ILE A 45 2.42 3.92 9.64
C ILE A 45 2.88 5.11 10.50
N LEU A 46 2.93 6.28 9.91
CA LEU A 46 3.35 7.51 10.58
C LEU A 46 2.39 7.90 11.71
N ALA A 47 2.91 8.20 12.89
CA ALA A 47 2.10 8.49 14.08
C ALA A 47 1.82 9.99 14.29
N GLU A 48 2.62 10.86 13.67
CA GLU A 48 2.49 12.32 13.79
C GLU A 48 2.65 13.01 12.43
N ASN A 49 2.23 14.25 12.33
CA ASN A 49 2.49 15.06 11.14
C ASN A 49 3.96 15.48 11.10
N ILE A 50 4.58 15.46 9.93
CA ILE A 50 5.93 15.94 9.71
C ILE A 50 5.87 17.29 9.00
N PHE A 51 6.52 18.27 9.60
CA PHE A 51 6.72 19.60 9.02
C PHE A 51 8.18 19.75 8.61
N SER A 52 8.42 20.52 7.56
CA SER A 52 9.79 20.78 7.10
C SER A 52 10.54 21.65 8.09
N PRO A 53 11.67 21.22 8.66
CA PRO A 53 12.46 22.06 9.55
C PRO A 53 13.33 23.07 8.79
N VAL A 54 13.44 22.96 7.48
CA VAL A 54 14.30 23.76 6.60
C VAL A 54 13.64 24.04 5.26
N ASN A 55 14.11 25.04 4.55
CA ASN A 55 13.78 25.21 3.14
C ASN A 55 14.50 24.16 2.28
N VAL A 56 13.88 23.67 1.22
CA VAL A 56 14.48 22.80 0.21
C VAL A 56 14.30 23.45 -1.17
N PRO A 57 15.39 23.85 -1.86
CA PRO A 57 16.76 23.91 -1.35
C PRO A 57 16.93 25.00 -0.26
N PRO A 58 17.98 24.90 0.59
CA PRO A 58 18.21 25.85 1.68
C PRO A 58 18.80 27.19 1.23
N HIS A 59 19.23 27.28 -0.02
CA HIS A 59 19.79 28.48 -0.65
C HIS A 59 19.41 28.53 -2.12
N ASN A 60 19.47 29.72 -2.74
CA ASN A 60 19.44 29.82 -4.18
C ASN A 60 20.64 29.09 -4.76
N LYS A 61 20.43 28.20 -5.74
CA LYS A 61 21.48 27.39 -6.35
C LYS A 61 21.34 27.34 -7.87
N SER A 62 22.45 27.07 -8.55
CA SER A 62 22.43 26.89 -10.00
C SER A 62 21.75 25.59 -10.39
N ALA A 63 20.87 25.64 -11.40
CA ALA A 63 20.31 24.48 -12.06
C ALA A 63 21.20 23.92 -13.16
N MET A 64 22.22 24.67 -13.62
CA MET A 64 23.07 24.32 -14.75
C MET A 64 24.55 24.67 -14.47
N ASP A 65 25.45 24.07 -15.25
CA ASP A 65 26.83 24.49 -15.31
C ASP A 65 26.96 25.73 -16.18
N GLY A 66 27.61 26.79 -15.65
CA GLY A 66 27.66 28.03 -16.39
C GLY A 66 28.38 29.16 -15.63
N TYR A 67 27.84 30.34 -15.74
CA TYR A 67 28.34 31.56 -15.12
C TYR A 67 27.20 32.30 -14.39
N ALA A 68 27.40 32.57 -13.11
CA ALA A 68 26.50 33.37 -12.30
C ALA A 68 26.81 34.84 -12.55
N VAL A 69 25.78 35.59 -12.94
CA VAL A 69 25.87 37.01 -13.33
C VAL A 69 24.81 37.82 -12.59
N LEU A 70 24.99 39.19 -12.60
CA LEU A 70 23.92 40.11 -12.25
C LEU A 70 22.95 40.18 -13.44
N GLY A 71 21.63 40.09 -13.19
CA GLY A 71 20.62 40.25 -14.22
C GLY A 71 20.66 41.65 -14.89
N THR A 72 21.12 42.67 -14.18
CA THR A 72 21.32 44.01 -14.71
C THR A 72 22.47 44.14 -15.72
N ASP A 73 23.39 43.18 -15.75
CA ASP A 73 24.49 43.14 -16.72
C ASP A 73 24.12 42.42 -18.01
N LEU A 74 22.92 41.87 -18.10
CA LEU A 74 22.44 41.19 -19.32
C LEU A 74 22.21 42.21 -20.43
N PRO A 75 22.80 41.98 -21.63
CA PRO A 75 22.58 42.92 -22.74
C PRO A 75 21.16 42.78 -23.30
N THR A 76 20.51 43.88 -23.52
CA THR A 76 19.22 43.94 -24.24
C THR A 76 19.44 43.78 -25.75
N GLU A 77 20.55 44.29 -26.26
CA GLU A 77 21.00 44.17 -27.64
C GLU A 77 22.55 44.00 -27.68
N GLY A 78 23.06 43.35 -28.72
CA GLY A 78 24.50 43.19 -28.90
C GLY A 78 25.14 42.17 -27.93
N LYS A 79 26.35 42.48 -27.49
CA LYS A 79 27.17 41.62 -26.61
C LYS A 79 27.76 42.43 -25.44
N VAL A 80 27.96 41.78 -24.31
CA VAL A 80 28.67 42.32 -23.14
C VAL A 80 29.80 41.38 -22.73
N GLN A 81 30.88 41.95 -22.18
CA GLN A 81 31.99 41.21 -21.60
C GLN A 81 31.99 41.30 -20.08
N LEU A 82 32.18 40.17 -19.41
CA LEU A 82 32.25 40.08 -17.95
C LEU A 82 33.54 39.37 -17.52
N ALA A 83 34.14 39.85 -16.45
CA ALA A 83 35.37 39.29 -15.86
C ALA A 83 35.03 38.11 -14.93
N ILE A 84 35.66 36.97 -15.06
CA ILE A 84 35.54 35.80 -14.16
C ILE A 84 36.38 36.10 -12.92
N VAL A 85 35.74 36.34 -11.76
CA VAL A 85 36.45 36.68 -10.51
C VAL A 85 36.57 35.50 -9.55
N GLY A 86 35.94 34.34 -9.87
CA GLY A 86 36.03 33.16 -9.04
C GLY A 86 35.13 32.02 -9.51
N THR A 87 35.07 30.97 -8.68
CA THR A 87 34.29 29.76 -8.99
C THR A 87 33.49 29.33 -7.77
N SER A 88 32.19 29.06 -7.94
CA SER A 88 31.31 28.46 -6.95
C SER A 88 31.09 26.97 -7.28
N TRP A 89 31.50 26.10 -6.38
CA TRP A 89 31.33 24.66 -6.48
C TRP A 89 30.21 24.16 -5.57
N ALA A 90 29.60 23.06 -5.90
CA ALA A 90 28.70 22.36 -4.97
C ALA A 90 29.49 21.97 -3.70
N GLY A 91 28.98 22.39 -2.53
CA GLY A 91 29.65 22.20 -1.25
C GLY A 91 30.83 23.17 -0.94
N LYS A 92 31.27 24.01 -1.91
CA LYS A 92 32.30 25.03 -1.71
C LYS A 92 31.90 26.32 -2.42
N PRO A 93 31.00 27.13 -1.80
CA PRO A 93 30.48 28.34 -2.42
C PRO A 93 31.56 29.44 -2.57
N TYR A 94 31.40 30.28 -3.60
CA TYR A 94 32.15 31.52 -3.71
C TYR A 94 31.53 32.58 -2.80
N THR A 95 32.30 33.12 -1.87
CA THR A 95 31.80 33.96 -0.77
C THR A 95 31.91 35.48 -0.99
N ASN A 96 32.78 35.91 -1.93
CA ASN A 96 32.92 37.34 -2.20
C ASN A 96 31.73 37.86 -3.05
N PRO A 97 31.27 39.08 -2.83
CA PRO A 97 30.23 39.70 -3.66
C PRO A 97 30.68 39.82 -5.12
N ILE A 98 29.76 39.58 -6.04
CA ILE A 98 29.92 39.88 -7.47
C ILE A 98 29.31 41.24 -7.73
N THR A 99 30.01 42.12 -8.45
CA THR A 99 29.58 43.45 -8.83
C THR A 99 29.46 43.58 -10.35
N THR A 100 28.87 44.68 -10.82
CA THR A 100 28.70 45.00 -12.24
C THR A 100 29.99 44.77 -13.04
N GLY A 101 29.87 44.13 -14.20
CA GLY A 101 31.00 43.76 -15.05
C GLY A 101 31.75 42.50 -14.62
N GLN A 102 31.28 41.80 -13.57
CA GLN A 102 31.90 40.57 -13.05
C GLN A 102 30.94 39.38 -13.14
N CYS A 103 31.52 38.19 -13.16
CA CYS A 103 30.78 36.92 -13.04
C CYS A 103 31.59 35.88 -12.27
N ALA A 104 30.92 34.84 -11.78
CA ALA A 104 31.60 33.68 -11.24
C ALA A 104 31.29 32.44 -12.08
N ARG A 105 32.26 31.58 -12.32
CA ARG A 105 32.03 30.24 -12.80
C ARG A 105 31.18 29.48 -11.77
N ILE A 106 30.11 28.81 -12.21
CA ILE A 106 29.21 28.09 -11.30
C ILE A 106 28.87 26.71 -11.86
N PHE A 107 28.73 25.73 -10.97
CA PHE A 107 28.34 24.37 -11.31
C PHE A 107 26.94 24.04 -10.76
N THR A 108 26.28 23.07 -11.39
CA THR A 108 24.97 22.59 -10.99
C THR A 108 24.94 22.23 -9.50
N GLY A 109 23.95 22.74 -8.77
CA GLY A 109 23.81 22.54 -7.33
C GLY A 109 24.66 23.48 -6.46
N ALA A 110 25.58 24.27 -7.04
CA ALA A 110 26.35 25.26 -6.29
C ALA A 110 25.49 26.46 -5.87
N VAL A 111 25.79 26.98 -4.69
CA VAL A 111 25.14 28.18 -4.14
C VAL A 111 25.44 29.39 -5.02
N MET A 112 24.40 30.18 -5.30
CA MET A 112 24.52 31.43 -6.03
C MET A 112 25.41 32.43 -5.26
N PRO A 113 26.46 32.98 -5.88
CA PRO A 113 27.29 34.03 -5.26
C PRO A 113 26.46 35.28 -4.91
N ILE A 114 26.85 35.94 -3.85
CA ILE A 114 26.19 37.18 -3.41
C ILE A 114 26.24 38.22 -4.55
N GLY A 115 25.10 38.85 -4.85
CA GLY A 115 24.95 39.84 -5.91
C GLY A 115 24.50 39.24 -7.25
N THR A 116 24.52 37.89 -7.42
CA THR A 116 24.06 37.23 -8.66
C THR A 116 22.62 36.74 -8.52
N ASP A 117 21.86 36.76 -9.59
CA ASP A 117 20.47 36.32 -9.68
C ASP A 117 20.17 35.50 -10.94
N THR A 118 21.16 35.32 -11.81
CA THR A 118 20.99 34.68 -13.14
C THR A 118 22.15 33.74 -13.43
N VAL A 119 21.88 32.62 -14.08
CA VAL A 119 22.92 31.70 -14.58
C VAL A 119 22.83 31.61 -16.10
N ILE A 120 23.97 31.81 -16.76
CA ILE A 120 24.11 31.61 -18.20
C ILE A 120 24.85 30.28 -18.41
N MET A 121 24.30 29.38 -19.19
CA MET A 121 24.92 28.08 -19.46
C MET A 121 26.26 28.28 -20.18
N GLN A 122 27.24 27.42 -19.86
CA GLN A 122 28.57 27.51 -20.44
C GLN A 122 28.58 27.40 -21.97
N GLU A 123 27.62 26.70 -22.56
CA GLU A 123 27.45 26.51 -24.00
C GLU A 123 26.96 27.77 -24.71
N GLN A 124 26.46 28.75 -23.94
CA GLN A 124 25.86 30.00 -24.45
C GLN A 124 26.82 31.20 -24.31
N VAL A 125 28.06 30.96 -23.89
CA VAL A 125 29.07 32.01 -23.73
C VAL A 125 30.31 31.73 -24.52
N GLU A 126 30.98 32.77 -24.97
CA GLU A 126 32.34 32.70 -25.56
C GLU A 126 33.36 33.07 -24.46
N ARG A 127 34.20 32.11 -24.02
CA ARG A 127 35.22 32.35 -23.00
C ARG A 127 36.58 32.58 -23.65
N GLN A 128 37.24 33.65 -23.21
CA GLN A 128 38.66 33.99 -23.58
C GLN A 128 39.43 34.31 -22.31
N GLY A 129 40.25 33.36 -21.85
CA GLY A 129 41.01 33.49 -20.60
C GLY A 129 40.06 33.64 -19.40
N GLU A 130 40.21 34.78 -18.68
CA GLU A 130 39.36 35.14 -17.52
C GLU A 130 38.21 36.08 -17.89
N MET A 131 37.79 36.11 -19.15
CA MET A 131 36.66 36.89 -19.65
C MET A 131 35.63 35.99 -20.31
N ILE A 132 34.36 36.31 -20.17
CA ILE A 132 33.28 35.74 -20.96
C ILE A 132 32.57 36.83 -21.78
N THR A 133 32.05 36.47 -22.93
CA THR A 133 31.22 37.29 -23.77
C THR A 133 29.81 36.72 -23.83
N LEU A 134 28.80 37.48 -23.45
CA LEU A 134 27.38 37.17 -23.50
C LEU A 134 26.71 37.87 -24.66
N SER A 135 25.78 37.20 -25.34
CA SER A 135 24.87 37.80 -26.33
C SER A 135 23.55 38.19 -25.68
N ALA A 136 22.77 39.04 -26.32
CA ALA A 136 21.39 39.33 -25.92
C ALA A 136 20.47 38.06 -26.01
N GLY A 137 19.32 38.12 -25.34
CA GLY A 137 18.31 37.06 -25.39
C GLY A 137 18.16 36.25 -24.09
N HIS A 138 18.91 36.57 -23.05
CA HIS A 138 18.79 35.98 -21.72
C HIS A 138 17.75 36.70 -20.86
N ARG A 139 17.20 35.93 -19.87
CA ARG A 139 16.21 36.46 -18.91
C ARG A 139 16.80 36.45 -17.50
N ILE A 140 16.49 37.52 -16.73
CA ILE A 140 16.82 37.60 -15.31
C ILE A 140 16.16 36.40 -14.59
N GLY A 141 16.90 35.74 -13.68
CA GLY A 141 16.44 34.60 -12.89
C GLY A 141 16.51 33.27 -13.61
N GLN A 142 16.93 33.21 -14.91
CA GLN A 142 17.01 31.91 -15.61
C GLN A 142 18.01 30.97 -14.96
N HIS A 143 17.72 29.67 -14.95
CA HIS A 143 18.56 28.57 -14.43
C HIS A 143 18.96 28.72 -12.97
N VAL A 144 18.17 29.42 -12.15
CA VAL A 144 18.31 29.50 -10.70
C VAL A 144 17.17 28.76 -10.04
N CYS A 145 17.49 27.75 -9.22
CA CYS A 145 16.53 27.16 -8.28
C CYS A 145 16.49 28.04 -7.04
N LEU A 146 15.30 28.51 -6.70
CA LEU A 146 15.11 29.43 -5.57
C LEU A 146 15.08 28.68 -4.24
N ILE A 147 15.50 29.36 -3.18
CA ILE A 147 15.34 28.89 -1.80
C ILE A 147 13.87 28.52 -1.54
N GLY A 148 13.63 27.29 -1.00
CA GLY A 148 12.28 26.83 -0.67
C GLY A 148 11.38 26.56 -1.88
N GLU A 149 11.95 26.41 -3.09
CA GLU A 149 11.17 26.13 -4.32
C GLU A 149 10.41 24.79 -4.23
N ASP A 150 10.98 23.77 -3.58
CA ASP A 150 10.35 22.47 -3.36
C ASP A 150 9.56 22.46 -2.04
N LEU A 151 10.22 22.80 -0.93
CA LEU A 151 9.60 22.83 0.40
C LEU A 151 10.05 24.08 1.17
N GLN A 152 9.09 24.69 1.86
CA GLN A 152 9.35 25.81 2.77
C GLN A 152 9.43 25.33 4.21
N THR A 153 10.18 26.03 5.04
CA THR A 153 10.20 25.81 6.49
C THR A 153 8.77 25.89 7.05
N ASP A 154 8.45 24.98 8.00
CA ASP A 154 7.13 24.80 8.61
C ASP A 154 6.00 24.33 7.66
N GLN A 155 6.30 24.03 6.42
CA GLN A 155 5.34 23.40 5.51
C GLN A 155 5.04 21.96 5.95
N LEU A 156 3.75 21.55 5.94
CA LEU A 156 3.33 20.16 6.18
C LEU A 156 3.80 19.27 5.01
N VAL A 157 4.60 18.25 5.33
CA VAL A 157 5.25 17.37 4.34
C VAL A 157 4.59 16.00 4.30
N LEU A 158 4.41 15.37 5.46
CA LEU A 158 3.77 14.06 5.60
C LEU A 158 2.71 14.12 6.69
N VAL A 159 1.58 13.44 6.45
CA VAL A 159 0.46 13.40 7.41
C VAL A 159 0.47 12.13 8.23
N THR A 160 0.01 12.22 9.47
CA THR A 160 -0.24 11.05 10.33
C THR A 160 -1.15 10.03 9.63
N GLY A 161 -0.93 8.75 9.90
CA GLY A 161 -1.67 7.65 9.27
C GLY A 161 -1.18 7.27 7.86
N LYS A 162 -0.19 7.98 7.32
CA LYS A 162 0.42 7.61 6.05
C LYS A 162 1.33 6.39 6.21
N LYS A 163 1.21 5.40 5.33
CA LYS A 163 2.20 4.33 5.15
C LYS A 163 3.43 4.93 4.46
N LEU A 164 4.60 4.81 5.08
CA LEU A 164 5.84 5.37 4.57
C LEU A 164 6.39 4.52 3.41
N LEU A 165 6.59 5.16 2.27
CA LEU A 165 7.11 4.57 1.04
C LEU A 165 8.58 4.97 0.80
N PRO A 166 9.32 4.35 -0.13
CA PRO A 166 10.72 4.68 -0.39
C PRO A 166 10.98 6.16 -0.66
N ALA A 167 10.07 6.85 -1.39
CA ALA A 167 10.19 8.28 -1.65
C ALA A 167 10.05 9.11 -0.37
N ASP A 168 9.21 8.69 0.58
CA ASP A 168 9.04 9.39 1.87
C ASP A 168 10.30 9.28 2.73
N ILE A 169 10.98 8.12 2.70
CA ILE A 169 12.26 7.92 3.39
C ILE A 169 13.34 8.86 2.81
N GLY A 170 13.39 8.98 1.47
CA GLY A 170 14.29 9.92 0.80
C GLY A 170 13.99 11.37 1.17
N LEU A 171 12.69 11.72 1.22
CA LEU A 171 12.23 13.04 1.60
C LEU A 171 12.60 13.39 3.04
N LEU A 172 12.35 12.50 4.01
CA LEU A 172 12.77 12.68 5.41
C LEU A 172 14.29 12.89 5.53
N ALA A 173 15.06 12.12 4.77
CA ALA A 173 16.52 12.26 4.74
C ALA A 173 16.95 13.63 4.17
N SER A 174 16.29 14.15 3.12
CA SER A 174 16.58 15.47 2.56
C SER A 174 16.27 16.63 3.51
N LEU A 175 15.36 16.39 4.45
CA LEU A 175 15.02 17.32 5.54
C LEU A 175 15.95 17.20 6.76
N GLY A 176 16.89 16.27 6.75
CA GLY A 176 17.79 16.03 7.88
C GLY A 176 17.10 15.36 9.08
N ILE A 177 15.95 14.71 8.90
CA ILE A 177 15.19 14.02 9.95
C ILE A 177 15.74 12.60 10.10
N PRO A 178 16.40 12.25 11.21
CA PRO A 178 17.01 10.92 11.37
C PRO A 178 16.04 9.86 11.88
N GLU A 179 14.99 10.27 12.60
CA GLU A 179 14.03 9.40 13.27
C GLU A 179 12.61 9.96 13.15
N VAL A 180 11.62 9.05 13.17
CA VAL A 180 10.20 9.41 13.13
C VAL A 180 9.40 8.57 14.12
N LYS A 181 8.28 9.12 14.59
CA LYS A 181 7.29 8.35 15.35
C LYS A 181 6.37 7.61 14.41
N VAL A 182 6.23 6.32 14.65
CA VAL A 182 5.36 5.43 13.90
C VAL A 182 4.42 4.69 14.85
N LYS A 183 3.27 4.26 14.36
CA LYS A 183 2.40 3.37 15.12
C LYS A 183 3.15 2.07 15.40
N ARG A 184 2.98 1.49 16.61
CA ARG A 184 3.54 0.16 16.89
C ARG A 184 2.97 -0.87 15.93
N ARG A 185 3.64 -2.00 15.76
CA ARG A 185 3.10 -3.07 14.94
C ARG A 185 1.87 -3.70 15.61
N LEU A 186 0.87 -4.02 14.77
CA LEU A 186 -0.31 -4.77 15.19
C LEU A 186 0.09 -6.22 15.45
N ARG A 187 -0.27 -6.79 16.60
CA ARG A 187 -0.02 -8.20 16.94
C ARG A 187 -1.20 -9.04 16.48
N VAL A 188 -0.96 -10.00 15.58
CA VAL A 188 -1.97 -10.87 15.01
C VAL A 188 -1.65 -12.33 15.31
N ALA A 189 -2.47 -12.97 16.15
CA ALA A 189 -2.43 -14.41 16.34
C ALA A 189 -3.24 -15.10 15.24
N PHE A 190 -2.71 -16.18 14.68
CA PHE A 190 -3.45 -16.95 13.68
C PHE A 190 -3.18 -18.43 13.81
N PHE A 191 -4.18 -19.24 13.44
CA PHE A 191 -4.12 -20.70 13.44
C PHE A 191 -5.14 -21.29 12.48
N SER A 192 -4.93 -22.56 12.11
CA SER A 192 -5.91 -23.35 11.37
C SER A 192 -6.56 -24.39 12.30
N THR A 193 -7.82 -24.77 12.00
CA THR A 193 -8.51 -25.87 12.67
C THR A 193 -8.99 -26.87 11.64
N GLY A 194 -8.94 -28.15 11.99
CA GLY A 194 -9.40 -29.25 11.16
C GLY A 194 -8.57 -30.50 11.41
N ASP A 195 -9.24 -31.61 11.71
CA ASP A 195 -8.59 -32.93 11.95
C ASP A 195 -8.03 -33.52 10.64
N GLU A 196 -8.48 -33.02 9.48
CA GLU A 196 -7.95 -33.36 8.17
C GLU A 196 -6.58 -32.74 7.89
N LEU A 197 -6.13 -31.75 8.70
CA LEU A 197 -4.91 -30.99 8.41
C LEU A 197 -3.64 -31.75 8.86
N CYS A 198 -2.72 -31.89 7.92
CA CYS A 198 -1.41 -32.48 8.12
C CYS A 198 -0.31 -31.42 7.99
N SER A 199 0.74 -31.50 8.81
CA SER A 199 1.88 -30.61 8.75
C SER A 199 2.76 -30.88 7.53
N LEU A 200 3.46 -29.84 7.06
CA LEU A 200 4.42 -30.01 5.97
C LEU A 200 5.56 -30.94 6.39
N GLY A 201 5.94 -31.85 5.48
CA GLY A 201 6.99 -32.85 5.73
C GLY A 201 6.47 -34.18 6.29
N GLU A 202 5.22 -34.25 6.73
CA GLU A 202 4.58 -35.51 7.13
C GLU A 202 3.96 -36.22 5.93
N VAL A 203 3.80 -37.52 6.01
CA VAL A 203 3.16 -38.32 4.97
C VAL A 203 1.65 -38.28 5.16
N LEU A 204 0.93 -37.88 4.13
CA LEU A 204 -0.54 -37.78 4.14
C LEU A 204 -1.15 -39.18 4.38
N GLN A 205 -2.04 -39.26 5.36
CA GLN A 205 -2.91 -40.39 5.55
C GLN A 205 -4.21 -40.23 4.73
N PRO A 206 -4.95 -41.32 4.46
CA PRO A 206 -6.24 -41.22 3.79
C PRO A 206 -7.18 -40.20 4.48
N GLY A 207 -7.70 -39.24 3.73
CA GLY A 207 -8.58 -38.20 4.23
C GLY A 207 -7.84 -36.92 4.70
N GLN A 208 -6.51 -36.91 4.76
CA GLN A 208 -5.74 -35.74 5.13
C GLN A 208 -5.35 -34.88 3.94
N ILE A 209 -5.15 -33.60 4.21
CA ILE A 209 -4.62 -32.59 3.29
C ILE A 209 -3.55 -31.73 4.00
N TYR A 210 -2.61 -31.18 3.25
CA TYR A 210 -1.66 -30.22 3.83
C TYR A 210 -2.35 -28.89 4.14
N ASP A 211 -2.00 -28.28 5.28
CA ASP A 211 -2.50 -26.97 5.69
C ASP A 211 -1.91 -25.84 4.83
N SER A 212 -2.54 -25.57 3.69
CA SER A 212 -2.14 -24.47 2.82
C SER A 212 -2.59 -23.10 3.32
N ASN A 213 -3.70 -23.04 4.08
CA ASN A 213 -4.28 -21.78 4.52
C ASN A 213 -3.39 -21.06 5.53
N ARG A 214 -2.79 -21.76 6.48
CA ARG A 214 -1.87 -21.16 7.46
C ARG A 214 -0.68 -20.49 6.79
N TYR A 215 -0.08 -21.15 5.79
CA TYR A 215 1.04 -20.56 5.04
C TYR A 215 0.62 -19.39 4.16
N THR A 216 -0.58 -19.44 3.59
CA THR A 216 -1.15 -18.32 2.86
C THR A 216 -1.41 -17.12 3.78
N LEU A 217 -2.02 -17.36 4.95
CA LEU A 217 -2.24 -16.30 5.96
C LEU A 217 -0.92 -15.73 6.47
N TYR A 218 0.08 -16.57 6.75
CA TYR A 218 1.42 -16.12 7.10
C TYR A 218 1.97 -15.15 6.07
N ALA A 219 1.92 -15.50 4.78
CA ALA A 219 2.43 -14.67 3.71
C ALA A 219 1.66 -13.34 3.58
N LEU A 220 0.33 -13.36 3.70
CA LEU A 220 -0.54 -12.18 3.64
C LEU A 220 -0.28 -11.23 4.82
N LEU A 221 -0.18 -11.77 6.03
CA LEU A 221 0.11 -11.01 7.26
C LEU A 221 1.53 -10.42 7.25
N ASN A 222 2.51 -11.20 6.76
CA ASN A 222 3.89 -10.74 6.62
C ASN A 222 3.99 -9.53 5.67
N ARG A 223 3.26 -9.53 4.56
CA ARG A 223 3.19 -8.40 3.63
C ARG A 223 2.58 -7.14 4.25
N LEU A 224 1.66 -7.29 5.19
CA LEU A 224 1.09 -6.16 5.95
C LEU A 224 2.06 -5.60 7.00
N GLY A 225 3.14 -6.31 7.31
CA GLY A 225 4.13 -5.87 8.28
C GLY A 225 3.64 -5.91 9.72
N VAL A 226 2.71 -6.82 10.06
CA VAL A 226 2.23 -7.05 11.43
C VAL A 226 3.18 -7.96 12.21
N ASP A 227 3.14 -7.92 13.54
CA ASP A 227 3.80 -8.88 14.40
C ASP A 227 2.94 -10.15 14.50
N MET A 228 3.44 -11.24 13.97
CA MET A 228 2.69 -12.49 13.83
C MET A 228 2.95 -13.45 15.00
N ILE A 229 1.87 -14.07 15.49
CA ILE A 229 1.89 -15.15 16.46
C ILE A 229 1.26 -16.37 15.78
N ASP A 230 2.11 -17.22 15.17
CA ASP A 230 1.67 -18.45 14.52
C ASP A 230 1.44 -19.55 15.58
N MET A 231 0.19 -19.94 15.78
CA MET A 231 -0.20 -20.92 16.80
C MET A 231 -0.34 -22.35 16.23
N GLY A 232 -0.01 -22.54 14.94
CA GLY A 232 -0.02 -23.86 14.31
C GLY A 232 -1.40 -24.36 13.93
N VAL A 233 -1.58 -25.68 13.98
CA VAL A 233 -2.86 -26.36 13.77
C VAL A 233 -3.45 -26.71 15.13
N VAL A 234 -4.65 -26.21 15.39
CA VAL A 234 -5.42 -26.52 16.61
C VAL A 234 -6.37 -27.67 16.31
N ARG A 235 -6.38 -28.68 17.14
CA ARG A 235 -7.29 -29.84 17.00
C ARG A 235 -8.74 -29.38 17.10
N ASP A 236 -9.61 -30.04 16.33
CA ASP A 236 -11.03 -29.68 16.26
C ASP A 236 -11.81 -30.27 17.44
N ASN A 237 -11.44 -29.87 18.65
CA ASN A 237 -12.18 -30.17 19.88
C ASN A 237 -12.37 -28.90 20.75
N PRO A 238 -13.45 -28.80 21.52
CA PRO A 238 -13.84 -27.60 22.26
C PRO A 238 -12.74 -27.07 23.18
N GLN A 239 -12.05 -27.96 23.87
CA GLN A 239 -11.07 -27.60 24.88
C GLN A 239 -9.76 -27.04 24.26
N ALA A 240 -9.30 -27.63 23.16
CA ALA A 240 -8.12 -27.14 22.43
C ALA A 240 -8.41 -25.79 21.79
N VAL A 241 -9.58 -25.63 21.17
CA VAL A 241 -10.02 -24.36 20.56
C VAL A 241 -10.15 -23.26 21.62
N GLU A 242 -10.79 -23.54 22.76
CA GLU A 242 -10.91 -22.59 23.87
C GLU A 242 -9.57 -22.15 24.39
N THR A 243 -8.67 -23.10 24.64
CA THR A 243 -7.33 -22.79 25.14
C THR A 243 -6.55 -21.91 24.16
N ALA A 244 -6.61 -22.24 22.87
CA ALA A 244 -5.96 -21.45 21.82
C ALA A 244 -6.52 -20.02 21.72
N LEU A 245 -7.85 -19.85 21.73
CA LEU A 245 -8.50 -18.55 21.67
C LEU A 245 -8.20 -17.69 22.89
N LEU A 246 -8.23 -18.26 24.10
CA LEU A 246 -7.89 -17.54 25.33
C LEU A 246 -6.42 -17.14 25.38
N SER A 247 -5.52 -18.03 24.95
CA SER A 247 -4.09 -17.74 24.86
C SER A 247 -3.81 -16.61 23.83
N ALA A 248 -4.40 -16.71 22.66
CA ALA A 248 -4.32 -15.68 21.63
C ALA A 248 -4.82 -14.31 22.14
N ALA A 249 -5.96 -14.30 22.85
CA ALA A 249 -6.55 -13.10 23.39
C ALA A 249 -5.71 -12.39 24.48
N LEU A 250 -4.74 -13.08 25.06
CA LEU A 250 -3.81 -12.49 26.06
C LEU A 250 -2.60 -11.81 25.38
N THR A 251 -2.26 -12.21 24.16
CA THR A 251 -0.98 -11.84 23.53
C THR A 251 -1.10 -11.04 22.25
N SER A 252 -2.30 -10.97 21.67
CA SER A 252 -2.54 -10.33 20.37
C SER A 252 -3.60 -9.23 20.44
N ASP A 253 -3.64 -8.39 19.41
CA ASP A 253 -4.66 -7.38 19.18
C ASP A 253 -5.80 -7.92 18.30
N VAL A 254 -5.47 -8.94 17.47
CA VAL A 254 -6.39 -9.59 16.54
C VAL A 254 -6.12 -11.09 16.49
N ILE A 255 -7.19 -11.86 16.36
CA ILE A 255 -7.13 -13.31 16.13
C ILE A 255 -7.72 -13.59 14.75
N VAL A 256 -7.02 -14.36 13.94
CA VAL A 256 -7.47 -14.81 12.61
C VAL A 256 -7.44 -16.34 12.58
N THR A 257 -8.57 -17.00 12.25
CA THR A 257 -8.60 -18.43 12.09
C THR A 257 -8.98 -18.84 10.67
N SER A 258 -8.50 -19.97 10.22
CA SER A 258 -8.95 -20.62 9.00
C SER A 258 -9.51 -22.01 9.33
N GLY A 259 -10.72 -22.28 8.84
CA GLY A 259 -11.49 -23.48 9.21
C GLY A 259 -12.36 -23.27 10.45
N GLY A 260 -13.19 -24.25 10.79
CA GLY A 260 -14.02 -24.25 11.99
C GLY A 260 -15.09 -23.15 12.07
N VAL A 261 -15.45 -22.51 10.98
CA VAL A 261 -16.46 -21.41 10.95
C VAL A 261 -17.61 -21.72 9.98
N SER A 262 -17.82 -23.00 9.71
CA SER A 262 -18.94 -23.48 8.89
C SER A 262 -20.23 -23.59 9.69
N VAL A 263 -21.37 -23.59 9.02
CA VAL A 263 -22.70 -23.79 9.63
C VAL A 263 -23.04 -25.27 9.83
N GLY A 264 -22.05 -26.16 9.99
CA GLY A 264 -22.25 -27.60 10.20
C GLY A 264 -22.53 -27.97 11.66
N ASP A 265 -23.13 -29.16 11.87
CA ASP A 265 -23.57 -29.64 13.19
C ASP A 265 -22.42 -29.98 14.17
N ALA A 266 -21.15 -29.94 13.75
CA ALA A 266 -19.96 -30.25 14.55
C ALA A 266 -18.97 -29.06 14.58
N ASP A 267 -19.42 -27.81 14.61
CA ASP A 267 -18.55 -26.63 14.62
C ASP A 267 -18.24 -26.17 16.05
N TYR A 268 -17.28 -26.87 16.69
CA TYR A 268 -16.82 -26.54 18.05
C TYR A 268 -16.23 -25.14 18.17
N VAL A 269 -15.67 -24.59 17.10
CA VAL A 269 -15.17 -23.23 17.08
C VAL A 269 -16.31 -22.26 17.23
N THR A 270 -17.38 -22.43 16.48
CA THR A 270 -18.60 -21.60 16.55
C THR A 270 -19.22 -21.62 17.93
N GLU A 271 -19.36 -22.81 18.56
CA GLU A 271 -19.94 -22.94 19.91
C GLU A 271 -19.05 -22.26 20.95
N THR A 272 -17.75 -22.52 20.90
CA THR A 272 -16.78 -21.91 21.81
C THR A 272 -16.75 -20.39 21.67
N LEU A 273 -16.79 -19.86 20.45
CA LEU A 273 -16.82 -18.43 20.19
C LEU A 273 -18.08 -17.76 20.78
N ARG A 274 -19.27 -18.37 20.63
CA ARG A 274 -20.51 -17.84 21.23
C ARG A 274 -20.44 -17.75 22.76
N ARG A 275 -19.69 -18.66 23.39
CA ARG A 275 -19.51 -18.67 24.84
C ARG A 275 -18.45 -17.68 25.33
N LEU A 276 -17.40 -17.45 24.55
CA LEU A 276 -16.26 -16.64 24.95
C LEU A 276 -16.37 -15.15 24.59
N GLY A 277 -17.24 -14.80 23.66
CA GLY A 277 -17.27 -13.45 23.14
C GLY A 277 -18.57 -13.04 22.46
N GLU A 278 -18.56 -11.82 21.95
CA GLU A 278 -19.63 -11.25 21.12
C GLU A 278 -19.32 -11.48 19.65
N ILE A 279 -19.78 -12.62 19.12
CA ILE A 279 -19.42 -13.06 17.79
C ILE A 279 -20.63 -13.08 16.86
N ASN A 280 -20.46 -12.50 15.70
CA ASN A 280 -21.42 -12.49 14.62
C ASN A 280 -21.00 -13.46 13.52
N PHE A 281 -21.92 -14.35 13.16
CA PHE A 281 -21.75 -15.28 12.04
C PHE A 281 -22.57 -14.76 10.88
N TRP A 282 -21.88 -14.18 9.89
CA TRP A 282 -22.54 -13.58 8.76
C TRP A 282 -22.49 -14.45 7.52
N LYS A 283 -23.59 -14.44 6.79
CA LYS A 283 -23.61 -14.89 5.41
C LYS A 283 -23.48 -13.67 4.53
N ILE A 284 -22.46 -13.63 3.71
CA ILE A 284 -22.19 -12.50 2.80
C ILE A 284 -22.70 -12.87 1.41
N ALA A 285 -23.38 -11.95 0.74
CA ALA A 285 -23.85 -12.11 -0.65
C ALA A 285 -22.70 -12.02 -1.65
N MET A 286 -21.65 -12.85 -1.47
CA MET A 286 -20.45 -12.90 -2.30
C MET A 286 -20.08 -14.32 -2.70
N LYS A 287 -19.23 -14.45 -3.71
CA LYS A 287 -18.64 -15.72 -4.18
C LYS A 287 -17.22 -15.48 -4.72
N PRO A 288 -16.23 -16.27 -4.23
CA PRO A 288 -16.28 -17.19 -3.09
C PRO A 288 -16.28 -16.42 -1.75
N GLY A 289 -16.46 -17.12 -0.62
CA GLY A 289 -16.34 -16.50 0.71
C GLY A 289 -17.69 -16.15 1.38
N LYS A 290 -18.75 -16.91 1.13
CA LYS A 290 -20.08 -16.70 1.73
C LYS A 290 -20.08 -16.58 3.26
N PRO A 291 -19.44 -17.51 4.05
CA PRO A 291 -19.38 -17.36 5.50
C PRO A 291 -18.25 -16.40 5.90
N LEU A 292 -18.56 -15.50 6.82
CA LEU A 292 -17.61 -14.65 7.53
C LEU A 292 -18.01 -14.63 9.01
N THR A 293 -17.05 -14.94 9.87
CA THR A 293 -17.21 -14.79 11.31
C THR A 293 -16.43 -13.58 11.77
N PHE A 294 -17.08 -12.65 12.45
CA PHE A 294 -16.47 -11.42 12.98
C PHE A 294 -17.02 -11.11 14.36
N GLY A 295 -16.16 -10.63 15.26
CA GLY A 295 -16.57 -10.20 16.58
C GLY A 295 -15.39 -9.92 17.49
N LYS A 296 -15.61 -10.10 18.81
CA LYS A 296 -14.60 -9.86 19.84
C LYS A 296 -14.58 -11.02 20.84
N ILE A 297 -13.38 -11.40 21.23
CA ILE A 297 -13.11 -12.24 22.38
C ILE A 297 -12.44 -11.35 23.42
N LYS A 298 -13.16 -11.04 24.51
CA LYS A 298 -12.78 -9.96 25.44
C LYS A 298 -12.62 -8.62 24.68
N ALA A 299 -11.41 -8.04 24.66
CA ALA A 299 -11.11 -6.80 23.92
C ALA A 299 -10.48 -7.04 22.54
N VAL A 300 -10.22 -8.30 22.16
CA VAL A 300 -9.46 -8.67 20.97
C VAL A 300 -10.41 -8.93 19.81
N SER A 301 -10.15 -8.32 18.66
CA SER A 301 -10.94 -8.55 17.45
C SER A 301 -10.71 -9.96 16.90
N PHE A 302 -11.77 -10.61 16.43
CA PHE A 302 -11.73 -11.97 15.90
C PHE A 302 -12.25 -12.02 14.47
N PHE A 303 -11.53 -12.70 13.59
CA PHE A 303 -11.93 -13.03 12.23
C PHE A 303 -11.81 -14.53 11.99
N GLY A 304 -12.94 -15.15 11.64
CA GLY A 304 -12.98 -16.56 11.22
C GLY A 304 -13.18 -16.65 9.71
N LEU A 305 -12.22 -17.28 9.03
CA LEU A 305 -12.18 -17.42 7.58
C LEU A 305 -12.63 -18.83 7.14
N PRO A 306 -13.21 -18.95 5.92
CA PRO A 306 -13.59 -20.25 5.38
C PRO A 306 -12.40 -21.22 5.26
N GLY A 307 -12.65 -22.53 5.37
CA GLY A 307 -11.63 -23.56 5.15
C GLY A 307 -11.16 -23.70 3.70
N ASN A 308 -12.00 -23.36 2.70
CA ASN A 308 -11.58 -23.38 1.29
C ASN A 308 -10.55 -22.27 1.00
N PRO A 309 -9.36 -22.58 0.42
CA PRO A 309 -8.23 -21.66 0.35
C PRO A 309 -8.52 -20.39 -0.46
N VAL A 310 -9.21 -20.51 -1.60
CA VAL A 310 -9.56 -19.31 -2.39
C VAL A 310 -10.58 -18.45 -1.64
N SER A 311 -11.55 -19.07 -0.93
CA SER A 311 -12.49 -18.34 -0.09
C SER A 311 -11.78 -17.59 1.04
N ALA A 312 -10.83 -18.23 1.72
CA ALA A 312 -10.03 -17.62 2.77
C ALA A 312 -9.27 -16.39 2.25
N MET A 313 -8.59 -16.51 1.10
CA MET A 313 -7.85 -15.40 0.49
C MET A 313 -8.76 -14.24 0.08
N VAL A 314 -9.87 -14.52 -0.61
CA VAL A 314 -10.81 -13.47 -1.02
C VAL A 314 -11.43 -12.78 0.20
N THR A 315 -11.83 -13.54 1.23
CA THR A 315 -12.35 -12.97 2.49
C THR A 315 -11.30 -12.15 3.21
N PHE A 316 -10.03 -12.60 3.20
CA PHE A 316 -8.92 -11.83 3.76
C PHE A 316 -8.77 -10.49 3.05
N TYR A 317 -8.65 -10.46 1.73
CA TYR A 317 -8.47 -9.23 0.95
C TYR A 317 -9.65 -8.27 1.11
N GLN A 318 -10.87 -8.79 1.12
CA GLN A 318 -12.05 -7.92 1.14
C GLN A 318 -12.44 -7.42 2.55
N PHE A 319 -12.08 -8.14 3.62
CA PHE A 319 -12.54 -7.79 4.98
C PHE A 319 -11.40 -7.67 5.99
N VAL A 320 -10.52 -8.68 6.06
CA VAL A 320 -9.49 -8.71 7.12
C VAL A 320 -8.41 -7.66 6.87
N GLN A 321 -7.89 -7.59 5.66
CA GLN A 321 -6.85 -6.63 5.31
C GLN A 321 -7.27 -5.17 5.55
N PRO A 322 -8.43 -4.67 5.05
CA PRO A 322 -8.87 -3.30 5.36
C PRO A 322 -9.08 -3.09 6.88
N ALA A 323 -9.56 -4.10 7.58
CA ALA A 323 -9.74 -4.05 9.03
C ALA A 323 -8.39 -3.91 9.77
N LEU A 324 -7.40 -4.71 9.41
CA LEU A 324 -6.05 -4.63 9.99
C LEU A 324 -5.40 -3.28 9.68
N GLN A 325 -5.48 -2.78 8.44
CA GLN A 325 -4.98 -1.46 8.05
C GLN A 325 -5.63 -0.35 8.88
N ARG A 326 -6.95 -0.42 9.10
CA ARG A 326 -7.69 0.50 9.97
C ARG A 326 -7.16 0.45 11.41
N MET A 327 -6.97 -0.77 11.97
CA MET A 327 -6.44 -0.95 13.33
C MET A 327 -4.99 -0.48 13.46
N MET A 328 -4.18 -0.62 12.42
CA MET A 328 -2.81 -0.06 12.35
C MET A 328 -2.79 1.47 12.32
N GLY A 329 -3.94 2.13 12.18
CA GLY A 329 -4.06 3.58 12.07
C GLY A 329 -3.70 4.11 10.68
N GLN A 330 -3.70 3.26 9.66
CA GLN A 330 -3.47 3.69 8.29
C GLN A 330 -4.66 4.50 7.77
N ASN A 331 -4.36 5.59 7.06
CA ASN A 331 -5.36 6.37 6.35
C ASN A 331 -6.09 5.49 5.33
N LYS A 332 -7.41 5.64 5.26
CA LYS A 332 -8.24 4.84 4.35
C LYS A 332 -7.78 5.06 2.91
N SER A 333 -7.45 3.97 2.23
CA SER A 333 -7.21 3.95 0.79
C SER A 333 -8.29 3.11 0.11
N THR A 334 -8.71 3.54 -1.06
CA THR A 334 -9.61 2.75 -1.90
C THR A 334 -8.74 1.96 -2.87
N PRO A 335 -8.89 0.63 -2.97
CA PRO A 335 -8.17 -0.15 -3.97
C PRO A 335 -8.42 0.37 -5.37
N LEU A 336 -7.39 0.33 -6.22
CA LEU A 336 -7.52 0.72 -7.62
C LEU A 336 -8.45 -0.27 -8.33
N GLN A 337 -9.51 0.25 -8.93
CA GLN A 337 -10.40 -0.52 -9.78
C GLN A 337 -10.46 0.11 -11.16
N ILE A 338 -10.28 -0.70 -12.19
CA ILE A 338 -10.25 -0.28 -13.59
C ILE A 338 -11.26 -1.08 -14.42
N LYS A 339 -11.86 -0.44 -15.41
CA LYS A 339 -12.71 -1.12 -16.38
C LYS A 339 -11.88 -1.53 -17.59
N VAL A 340 -11.97 -2.79 -17.96
CA VAL A 340 -11.25 -3.35 -19.12
C VAL A 340 -12.12 -4.37 -19.85
N PRO A 341 -11.92 -4.56 -21.15
CA PRO A 341 -12.60 -5.63 -21.89
C PRO A 341 -12.19 -7.00 -21.38
N CYS A 342 -13.18 -7.90 -21.24
CA CYS A 342 -12.94 -9.29 -20.88
C CYS A 342 -12.86 -10.14 -22.15
N VAL A 343 -11.72 -10.79 -22.40
CA VAL A 343 -11.50 -11.64 -23.57
C VAL A 343 -11.88 -13.11 -23.34
N SER A 344 -12.54 -13.40 -22.25
CA SER A 344 -13.06 -14.73 -21.92
C SER A 344 -14.55 -14.64 -21.54
N PRO A 345 -15.41 -15.60 -21.94
CA PRO A 345 -16.78 -15.64 -21.44
C PRO A 345 -16.78 -16.00 -19.96
N LEU A 346 -17.58 -15.29 -19.13
CA LEU A 346 -17.67 -15.53 -17.71
C LEU A 346 -19.06 -16.02 -17.35
N LYS A 347 -19.11 -17.16 -16.64
CA LYS A 347 -20.38 -17.67 -16.07
C LYS A 347 -20.68 -16.93 -14.78
N LYS A 348 -21.87 -16.33 -14.69
CA LYS A 348 -22.34 -15.58 -13.53
C LYS A 348 -23.85 -15.73 -13.42
N ARG A 349 -24.34 -15.93 -12.17
CA ARG A 349 -25.75 -15.87 -11.83
C ARG A 349 -26.02 -14.64 -10.95
N PRO A 350 -27.09 -13.86 -11.18
CA PRO A 350 -27.47 -12.78 -10.29
C PRO A 350 -27.68 -13.21 -8.83
N GLY A 351 -27.62 -12.27 -7.89
CA GLY A 351 -27.89 -12.49 -6.47
C GLY A 351 -26.69 -12.39 -5.55
N ARG A 352 -25.46 -12.46 -6.07
CA ARG A 352 -24.21 -12.30 -5.30
C ARG A 352 -23.18 -11.54 -6.10
N ILE A 353 -22.35 -10.73 -5.46
CA ILE A 353 -21.12 -10.22 -6.07
C ILE A 353 -20.13 -11.38 -6.25
N GLU A 354 -19.44 -11.45 -7.38
CA GLU A 354 -18.42 -12.47 -7.59
C GLU A 354 -17.03 -11.84 -7.78
N PHE A 355 -16.03 -12.42 -7.10
CA PHE A 355 -14.60 -12.11 -7.23
C PHE A 355 -13.95 -13.28 -8.00
N GLN A 356 -13.99 -13.21 -9.33
CA GLN A 356 -13.39 -14.23 -10.17
C GLN A 356 -11.90 -13.94 -10.36
N ARG A 357 -11.06 -15.00 -10.42
CA ARG A 357 -9.63 -14.87 -10.65
C ARG A 357 -9.35 -14.58 -12.10
N GLY A 358 -8.63 -13.47 -12.34
CA GLY A 358 -8.30 -12.98 -13.66
C GLY A 358 -6.80 -12.80 -13.87
N ILE A 359 -6.43 -12.74 -15.13
CA ILE A 359 -5.11 -12.31 -15.59
C ILE A 359 -5.32 -11.05 -16.40
N LEU A 360 -4.84 -9.94 -15.87
CA LEU A 360 -4.83 -8.63 -16.48
C LEU A 360 -3.50 -8.48 -17.24
N GLU A 361 -3.56 -8.28 -18.53
CA GLU A 361 -2.39 -8.22 -19.41
C GLU A 361 -2.69 -7.37 -20.66
N PRO A 362 -1.68 -6.83 -21.35
CA PRO A 362 -1.88 -6.22 -22.65
C PRO A 362 -2.17 -7.28 -23.72
N ASP A 363 -3.08 -6.98 -24.65
CA ASP A 363 -3.29 -7.77 -25.88
C ASP A 363 -2.20 -7.47 -26.93
N GLU A 364 -2.29 -8.11 -28.11
CA GLU A 364 -1.33 -7.94 -29.22
C GLU A 364 -1.26 -6.50 -29.75
N GLN A 365 -2.29 -5.68 -29.47
CA GLN A 365 -2.36 -4.26 -29.87
C GLN A 365 -1.93 -3.33 -28.73
N GLY A 366 -1.50 -3.87 -27.56
CA GLY A 366 -1.12 -3.11 -26.37
C GLY A 366 -2.32 -2.61 -25.57
N ARG A 367 -3.55 -3.00 -25.88
CA ARG A 367 -4.76 -2.68 -25.13
C ARG A 367 -4.84 -3.56 -23.89
N LEU A 368 -5.05 -2.96 -22.72
CA LEU A 368 -5.21 -3.70 -21.47
C LEU A 368 -6.53 -4.49 -21.48
N VAL A 369 -6.44 -5.80 -21.30
CA VAL A 369 -7.57 -6.73 -21.28
C VAL A 369 -7.47 -7.67 -20.08
N VAL A 370 -8.58 -8.35 -19.75
CA VAL A 370 -8.58 -9.38 -18.72
C VAL A 370 -9.14 -10.69 -19.26
N ARG A 371 -8.50 -11.78 -18.88
CA ARG A 371 -9.03 -13.13 -19.10
C ARG A 371 -9.17 -13.90 -17.80
N THR A 372 -10.07 -14.87 -17.76
CA THR A 372 -10.21 -15.76 -16.60
C THR A 372 -9.03 -16.73 -16.49
N THR A 373 -8.67 -17.14 -15.28
CA THR A 373 -7.74 -18.28 -15.03
C THR A 373 -8.39 -19.64 -15.32
N GLY A 374 -9.61 -19.69 -15.88
CA GLY A 374 -10.35 -20.92 -16.15
C GLY A 374 -11.32 -21.29 -15.03
N LYS A 375 -11.20 -22.47 -14.44
CA LYS A 375 -12.12 -22.94 -13.39
C LYS A 375 -12.07 -22.04 -12.15
N GLN A 376 -13.24 -21.62 -11.67
CA GLN A 376 -13.42 -20.66 -10.57
C GLN A 376 -13.85 -21.31 -9.23
N GLY A 377 -13.49 -22.58 -9.00
CA GLY A 377 -13.80 -23.28 -7.75
C GLY A 377 -13.11 -22.68 -6.52
N SER A 378 -13.75 -22.70 -5.36
CA SER A 378 -13.24 -22.13 -4.12
C SER A 378 -12.06 -22.88 -3.48
N ALA A 379 -11.83 -24.13 -3.91
CA ALA A 379 -10.72 -24.97 -3.46
C ALA A 379 -9.51 -24.95 -4.43
N LEU A 380 -9.60 -24.26 -5.57
CA LEU A 380 -8.58 -24.29 -6.61
C LEU A 380 -7.50 -23.23 -6.37
N LEU A 381 -6.62 -23.47 -5.39
CA LEU A 381 -5.56 -22.51 -5.00
C LEU A 381 -4.61 -22.17 -6.17
N SER A 382 -4.36 -23.10 -7.09
CA SER A 382 -3.57 -22.84 -8.30
C SER A 382 -4.13 -21.69 -9.15
N SER A 383 -5.46 -21.50 -9.15
CA SER A 383 -6.09 -20.37 -9.86
C SER A 383 -5.75 -19.01 -9.24
N MET A 384 -5.53 -18.94 -7.93
CA MET A 384 -5.04 -17.72 -7.25
C MET A 384 -3.57 -17.47 -7.55
N SER A 385 -2.75 -18.53 -7.60
CA SER A 385 -1.32 -18.41 -7.92
C SER A 385 -1.08 -17.90 -9.35
N GLN A 386 -1.97 -18.22 -10.29
CA GLN A 386 -1.90 -17.76 -11.67
C GLN A 386 -2.47 -16.34 -11.87
N ALA A 387 -3.41 -15.95 -11.01
CA ALA A 387 -4.10 -14.68 -11.12
C ALA A 387 -3.21 -13.51 -10.69
N ASN A 388 -3.43 -12.35 -11.31
CA ASN A 388 -2.87 -11.07 -10.86
C ASN A 388 -3.96 -10.03 -10.51
N CYS A 389 -5.24 -10.41 -10.62
CA CYS A 389 -6.36 -9.54 -10.32
C CYS A 389 -7.61 -10.33 -9.94
N PHE A 390 -8.57 -9.63 -9.31
CA PHE A 390 -9.97 -10.05 -9.27
C PHE A 390 -10.75 -9.39 -10.40
N ILE A 391 -11.58 -10.17 -11.09
CA ILE A 391 -12.68 -9.66 -11.93
C ILE A 391 -13.89 -9.56 -11.01
N ILE A 392 -14.38 -8.33 -10.82
CA ILE A 392 -15.49 -8.04 -9.92
C ILE A 392 -16.77 -7.99 -10.74
N LEU A 393 -17.68 -8.92 -10.48
CA LEU A 393 -18.96 -9.01 -11.16
C LEU A 393 -20.07 -8.61 -10.18
N PRO A 394 -20.79 -7.50 -10.42
CA PRO A 394 -21.85 -6.98 -9.53
C PRO A 394 -22.95 -7.98 -9.23
N ILE A 395 -23.74 -7.68 -8.18
CA ILE A 395 -24.76 -8.59 -7.66
C ILE A 395 -25.88 -8.92 -8.67
N ASP A 396 -26.23 -7.95 -9.50
CA ASP A 396 -27.25 -8.00 -10.55
C ASP A 396 -26.73 -8.46 -11.92
N CYS A 397 -25.41 -8.56 -12.07
CA CYS A 397 -24.78 -9.02 -13.29
C CYS A 397 -25.14 -10.46 -13.61
N GLY A 398 -25.43 -10.75 -14.90
CA GLY A 398 -25.58 -12.09 -15.47
C GLY A 398 -24.28 -12.61 -16.10
N GLU A 399 -24.40 -13.52 -17.06
CA GLU A 399 -23.28 -14.01 -17.86
C GLU A 399 -22.60 -12.86 -18.61
N VAL A 400 -21.27 -12.91 -18.70
CA VAL A 400 -20.47 -11.91 -19.41
C VAL A 400 -19.94 -12.52 -20.69
N THR A 401 -20.21 -11.84 -21.81
CA THR A 401 -19.68 -12.22 -23.14
C THR A 401 -18.30 -11.61 -23.37
N VAL A 402 -17.57 -12.16 -24.34
CA VAL A 402 -16.29 -11.61 -24.79
C VAL A 402 -16.45 -10.15 -25.22
N GLU A 403 -15.45 -9.32 -25.01
CA GLU A 403 -15.39 -7.85 -25.22
C GLU A 403 -16.31 -7.03 -24.31
N THR A 404 -17.03 -7.63 -23.38
CA THR A 404 -17.76 -6.87 -22.35
C THR A 404 -16.78 -6.23 -21.38
N GLU A 405 -16.95 -4.94 -21.08
CA GLU A 405 -16.20 -4.27 -20.03
C GLU A 405 -16.58 -4.79 -18.64
N VAL A 406 -15.57 -5.18 -17.87
CA VAL A 406 -15.70 -5.65 -16.50
C VAL A 406 -14.81 -4.83 -15.56
N LEU A 407 -15.21 -4.75 -14.30
CA LEU A 407 -14.41 -4.11 -13.26
C LEU A 407 -13.33 -5.07 -12.77
N VAL A 408 -12.10 -4.60 -12.73
CA VAL A 408 -10.92 -5.39 -12.33
C VAL A 408 -10.20 -4.70 -11.18
N GLU A 409 -9.84 -5.46 -10.17
CA GLU A 409 -9.05 -5.04 -9.01
C GLU A 409 -7.70 -5.78 -9.03
N PRO A 410 -6.60 -5.10 -9.46
CA PRO A 410 -5.28 -5.71 -9.49
C PRO A 410 -4.77 -6.05 -8.09
N PHE A 411 -4.11 -7.20 -7.92
CA PHE A 411 -3.54 -7.58 -6.61
C PHE A 411 -2.45 -6.62 -6.15
N ALA A 412 -1.74 -5.97 -7.07
CA ALA A 412 -0.77 -4.92 -6.73
C ALA A 412 -1.39 -3.71 -6.03
N SER A 413 -2.69 -3.44 -6.22
CA SER A 413 -3.40 -2.35 -5.53
C SER A 413 -3.90 -2.72 -4.13
N LEU A 414 -3.84 -4.01 -3.78
CA LEU A 414 -4.22 -4.54 -2.48
C LEU A 414 -3.04 -4.62 -1.49
N ILE A 415 -1.85 -4.18 -1.92
CA ILE A 415 -0.58 -4.36 -1.19
C ILE A 415 -0.04 -3.03 -0.73
#